data_b515fee5d81d5049468ef3a942a87380
#
_entry.id   b515fee5d81d5049468ef3a942a87380
#
_cell.length_a   1.000
_cell.length_b   1.000
_cell.length_c   1.000
_cell.angle_alpha   90.00
_cell.angle_beta   90.00
_cell.angle_gamma   90.00
#
_symmetry.space_group_name_H-M   'P 1'
#
loop_
_entity.id
_entity.type
_entity.pdbx_description
1 polymer ?
#
loop_
_entity_poly.entity_id
_entity_poly.type
_entity_poly.pdbx_seq_one_letter_code
_entity_poly.pdbx_strand_id
1 'polypeptide(L)'
;MPPLSNWPASERPRERLFAHGAAALTDAELIAVVIGAGTAPASALDVARDLLGRHRNLTGLLGEPLATLAASKGVGPVKAAKLKAGVELARRMLREDMTHGDALTSPEKVRDYLKLSLASLPHEAFVVLFLDSQHRLLAADELFRGTLAQTSVYPREVVKAALARNAAAVIFAHNHPSGVAEPSRADELLTQALKQALALVDIRTLDHFVVAGHRVVSFAERGLL
;
A
#
# COMPACT_ATOMS: atom_id res chain seq x y z
N MET A 1 1.84 -10.43 32.99
CA MET A 1 0.46 -10.94 32.87
C MET A 1 0.48 -12.48 32.76
N PRO A 2 -0.55 -13.20 33.21
CA PRO A 2 -0.64 -14.63 32.98
C PRO A 2 -0.64 -14.94 31.47
N PRO A 3 -0.15 -16.10 31.04
CA PRO A 3 -0.16 -16.50 29.64
C PRO A 3 -1.60 -16.55 29.11
N LEU A 4 -1.79 -16.22 27.84
CA LEU A 4 -3.13 -16.19 27.20
C LEU A 4 -3.88 -17.53 27.32
N SER A 5 -3.16 -18.63 27.48
CA SER A 5 -3.75 -19.97 27.76
C SER A 5 -4.57 -20.02 29.05
N ASN A 6 -4.29 -19.15 30.00
CA ASN A 6 -4.98 -19.08 31.30
C ASN A 6 -6.18 -18.13 31.31
N TRP A 7 -6.42 -17.45 30.20
CA TRP A 7 -7.59 -16.56 30.06
C TRP A 7 -8.85 -17.38 29.74
N PRO A 8 -10.03 -16.90 30.09
CA PRO A 8 -11.27 -17.49 29.59
C PRO A 8 -11.27 -17.58 28.06
N ALA A 9 -11.80 -18.68 27.51
CA ALA A 9 -11.83 -18.87 26.06
C ALA A 9 -12.46 -17.69 25.31
N SER A 10 -13.52 -17.10 25.89
CA SER A 10 -14.22 -15.92 25.34
C SER A 10 -13.37 -14.65 25.24
N GLU A 11 -12.22 -14.60 25.92
CA GLU A 11 -11.32 -13.45 25.94
C GLU A 11 -10.04 -13.66 25.10
N ARG A 12 -9.80 -14.89 24.64
CA ARG A 12 -8.61 -15.22 23.85
C ARG A 12 -8.80 -14.74 22.39
N PRO A 13 -7.84 -14.03 21.81
CA PRO A 13 -8.00 -13.45 20.46
C PRO A 13 -8.35 -14.49 19.38
N ARG A 14 -7.76 -15.68 19.42
CA ARG A 14 -8.01 -16.73 18.42
C ARG A 14 -9.43 -17.28 18.54
N GLU A 15 -9.88 -17.58 19.74
CA GLU A 15 -11.22 -18.08 20.03
C GLU A 15 -12.28 -17.02 19.73
N ARG A 16 -12.00 -15.75 20.01
CA ARG A 16 -12.85 -14.61 19.62
C ARG A 16 -12.97 -14.47 18.10
N LEU A 17 -11.87 -14.68 17.36
CA LEU A 17 -11.88 -14.69 15.90
C LEU A 17 -12.85 -15.75 15.36
N PHE A 18 -12.78 -16.99 15.91
CA PHE A 18 -13.68 -18.07 15.49
C PHE A 18 -15.14 -17.82 15.86
N ALA A 19 -15.40 -17.25 17.04
CA ALA A 19 -16.75 -17.05 17.54
C ALA A 19 -17.45 -15.83 16.92
N HIS A 20 -16.71 -14.74 16.62
CA HIS A 20 -17.29 -13.43 16.29
C HIS A 20 -16.74 -12.82 14.99
N GLY A 21 -15.79 -13.47 14.32
CA GLY A 21 -15.17 -12.96 13.10
C GLY A 21 -14.10 -11.87 13.37
N ALA A 22 -13.35 -11.52 12.32
CA ALA A 22 -12.22 -10.60 12.44
C ALA A 22 -12.63 -9.16 12.81
N ALA A 23 -13.82 -8.72 12.39
CA ALA A 23 -14.31 -7.38 12.67
C ALA A 23 -14.57 -7.10 14.17
N ALA A 24 -14.73 -8.15 14.97
CA ALA A 24 -14.93 -8.02 16.41
C ALA A 24 -13.62 -7.92 17.21
N LEU A 25 -12.45 -8.03 16.55
CA LEU A 25 -11.14 -7.97 17.17
C LEU A 25 -10.56 -6.56 17.04
N THR A 26 -9.83 -6.16 18.07
CA THR A 26 -8.97 -4.97 18.03
C THR A 26 -7.73 -5.23 17.18
N ASP A 27 -7.06 -4.17 16.71
CA ASP A 27 -5.80 -4.27 15.96
C ASP A 27 -4.74 -5.11 16.71
N ALA A 28 -4.64 -4.92 18.04
CA ALA A 28 -3.71 -5.68 18.86
C ALA A 28 -4.05 -7.19 18.90
N GLU A 29 -5.33 -7.54 18.95
CA GLU A 29 -5.79 -8.93 18.91
C GLU A 29 -5.54 -9.56 17.54
N LEU A 30 -5.79 -8.83 16.44
CA LEU A 30 -5.48 -9.31 15.09
C LEU A 30 -3.98 -9.58 14.91
N ILE A 31 -3.13 -8.64 15.33
CA ILE A 31 -1.67 -8.83 15.31
C ILE A 31 -1.27 -10.04 16.17
N ALA A 32 -1.84 -10.17 17.37
CA ALA A 32 -1.55 -11.30 18.26
C ALA A 32 -1.92 -12.66 17.64
N VAL A 33 -3.03 -12.72 16.89
CA VAL A 33 -3.43 -13.92 16.13
C VAL A 33 -2.40 -14.23 15.05
N VAL A 34 -1.96 -13.24 14.27
CA VAL A 34 -0.99 -13.40 13.16
C VAL A 34 0.37 -13.86 13.68
N ILE A 35 0.91 -13.23 14.72
CA ILE A 35 2.21 -13.61 15.28
C ILE A 35 2.17 -14.94 16.03
N GLY A 36 1.01 -15.31 16.59
CA GLY A 36 0.68 -16.61 17.17
C GLY A 36 1.20 -16.85 18.58
N ALA A 37 2.37 -16.36 18.94
CA ALA A 37 2.98 -16.54 20.25
C ALA A 37 3.70 -15.30 20.73
N GLY A 38 3.73 -15.08 22.03
CA GLY A 38 4.56 -14.07 22.67
C GLY A 38 6.04 -14.49 22.75
N THR A 39 6.75 -13.79 23.63
CA THR A 39 8.14 -14.12 24.02
C THR A 39 8.24 -13.87 25.52
N ALA A 40 8.42 -14.94 26.27
CA ALA A 40 8.38 -14.87 27.74
C ALA A 40 9.20 -13.70 28.29
N PRO A 41 8.66 -12.93 29.26
CA PRO A 41 7.38 -13.14 29.93
C PRO A 41 6.15 -12.51 29.22
N ALA A 42 6.32 -11.87 28.05
CA ALA A 42 5.26 -11.15 27.30
C ALA A 42 4.39 -12.12 26.50
N SER A 43 3.07 -12.00 26.59
CA SER A 43 2.13 -12.70 25.73
C SER A 43 2.14 -12.17 24.30
N ALA A 44 1.51 -12.87 23.36
CA ALA A 44 1.34 -12.36 21.99
C ALA A 44 0.61 -11.00 21.94
N LEU A 45 -0.37 -10.81 22.82
CA LEU A 45 -1.13 -9.56 22.93
C LEU A 45 -0.28 -8.42 23.50
N ASP A 46 0.62 -8.72 24.48
CA ASP A 46 1.55 -7.72 25.01
C ASP A 46 2.54 -7.25 23.93
N VAL A 47 3.08 -8.22 23.14
CA VAL A 47 3.96 -7.91 22.01
C VAL A 47 3.22 -7.07 20.96
N ALA A 48 1.97 -7.40 20.65
CA ALA A 48 1.16 -6.66 19.68
C ALA A 48 0.88 -5.23 20.14
N ARG A 49 0.54 -5.03 21.42
CA ARG A 49 0.32 -3.71 22.01
C ARG A 49 1.59 -2.86 22.03
N ASP A 50 2.74 -3.46 22.38
CA ASP A 50 4.03 -2.77 22.35
C ASP A 50 4.41 -2.34 20.92
N LEU A 51 4.18 -3.19 19.92
CA LEU A 51 4.39 -2.84 18.51
C LEU A 51 3.51 -1.66 18.09
N LEU A 52 2.20 -1.70 18.36
CA LEU A 52 1.28 -0.60 18.04
C LEU A 52 1.62 0.69 18.78
N GLY A 53 2.08 0.60 20.03
CA GLY A 53 2.50 1.76 20.81
C GLY A 53 3.73 2.48 20.26
N ARG A 54 4.63 1.77 19.58
CA ARG A 54 5.82 2.34 18.92
C ARG A 54 5.51 2.93 17.56
N HIS A 55 4.51 2.38 16.87
CA HIS A 55 4.11 2.80 15.54
C HIS A 55 2.74 3.47 15.63
N ARG A 56 2.61 4.71 15.23
CA ARG A 56 1.40 5.53 15.39
C ARG A 56 0.10 4.86 14.92
N ASN A 57 0.18 3.90 13.99
CA ASN A 57 -0.96 3.18 13.42
C ASN A 57 -0.50 1.87 12.72
N LEU A 58 -1.47 1.08 12.23
CA LEU A 58 -1.20 -0.15 11.47
C LEU A 58 -0.37 0.08 10.21
N THR A 59 -0.60 1.17 9.50
CA THR A 59 0.16 1.52 8.28
C THR A 59 1.63 1.72 8.61
N GLY A 60 1.94 2.46 9.68
CA GLY A 60 3.31 2.66 10.15
C GLY A 60 3.97 1.35 10.57
N LEU A 61 3.26 0.52 11.35
CA LEU A 61 3.77 -0.78 11.80
C LEU A 61 4.03 -1.73 10.63
N LEU A 62 3.02 -1.94 9.79
CA LEU A 62 3.08 -2.90 8.69
C LEU A 62 3.94 -2.41 7.52
N GLY A 63 4.16 -1.10 7.43
CA GLY A 63 5.06 -0.45 6.49
C GLY A 63 6.55 -0.64 6.80
N GLU A 64 6.92 -0.88 8.07
CA GLU A 64 8.32 -1.04 8.46
C GLU A 64 9.07 -2.07 7.61
N PRO A 65 10.35 -1.86 7.31
CA PRO A 65 11.18 -2.87 6.66
C PRO A 65 11.20 -4.17 7.43
N LEU A 66 11.28 -5.31 6.73
CA LEU A 66 11.31 -6.64 7.35
C LEU A 66 12.41 -6.77 8.43
N ALA A 67 13.61 -6.21 8.15
CA ALA A 67 14.72 -6.24 9.09
C ALA A 67 14.41 -5.45 10.39
N THR A 68 13.80 -4.28 10.29
CA THR A 68 13.38 -3.44 11.43
C THR A 68 12.33 -4.17 12.29
N LEU A 69 11.31 -4.75 11.63
CA LEU A 69 10.31 -5.57 12.33
C LEU A 69 10.95 -6.77 13.04
N ALA A 70 11.85 -7.47 12.36
CA ALA A 70 12.54 -8.64 12.93
C ALA A 70 13.42 -8.29 14.13
N ALA A 71 14.02 -7.09 14.14
CA ALA A 71 14.82 -6.58 15.25
C ALA A 71 13.97 -6.10 16.44
N SER A 72 12.66 -5.92 16.24
CA SER A 72 11.75 -5.47 17.31
C SER A 72 11.63 -6.54 18.41
N LYS A 73 11.66 -6.07 19.68
CA LYS A 73 11.57 -6.93 20.86
C LYS A 73 10.34 -7.84 20.80
N GLY A 74 10.54 -9.14 20.93
CA GLY A 74 9.47 -10.13 20.95
C GLY A 74 8.94 -10.56 19.58
N VAL A 75 9.44 -10.01 18.49
CA VAL A 75 9.02 -10.33 17.11
C VAL A 75 9.91 -11.41 16.48
N GLY A 76 11.15 -11.08 16.19
CA GLY A 76 12.06 -11.98 15.47
C GLY A 76 11.65 -12.23 14.00
N PRO A 77 12.49 -12.95 13.23
CA PRO A 77 12.31 -13.07 11.78
C PRO A 77 11.01 -13.79 11.37
N VAL A 78 10.60 -14.82 12.12
CA VAL A 78 9.41 -15.61 11.77
C VAL A 78 8.12 -14.79 11.90
N LYS A 79 7.97 -14.03 12.98
CA LYS A 79 6.77 -13.19 13.19
C LYS A 79 6.75 -12.01 12.24
N ALA A 80 7.92 -11.39 11.99
CA ALA A 80 8.06 -10.32 11.01
C ALA A 80 7.67 -10.81 9.61
N ALA A 81 8.12 -12.00 9.20
CA ALA A 81 7.74 -12.59 7.92
C ALA A 81 6.23 -12.84 7.80
N LYS A 82 5.57 -13.33 8.86
CA LYS A 82 4.11 -13.53 8.88
C LYS A 82 3.35 -12.22 8.66
N LEU A 83 3.74 -11.14 9.36
CA LEU A 83 3.14 -9.83 9.20
C LEU A 83 3.29 -9.31 7.77
N LYS A 84 4.50 -9.39 7.21
CA LYS A 84 4.78 -8.96 5.83
C LYS A 84 4.06 -9.79 4.78
N ALA A 85 3.98 -11.11 4.98
CA ALA A 85 3.24 -11.99 4.09
C ALA A 85 1.74 -11.64 4.07
N GLY A 86 1.15 -11.30 5.22
CA GLY A 86 -0.24 -10.86 5.29
C GLY A 86 -0.50 -9.58 4.48
N VAL A 87 0.39 -8.59 4.58
CA VAL A 87 0.30 -7.35 3.79
C VAL A 87 0.42 -7.65 2.29
N GLU A 88 1.37 -8.49 1.90
CA GLU A 88 1.58 -8.84 0.50
C GLU A 88 0.38 -9.61 -0.08
N LEU A 89 -0.23 -10.52 0.68
CA LEU A 89 -1.46 -11.20 0.26
C LEU A 89 -2.60 -10.22 0.04
N ALA A 90 -2.82 -9.27 0.94
CA ALA A 90 -3.84 -8.24 0.77
C ALA A 90 -3.57 -7.37 -0.49
N ARG A 91 -2.31 -6.99 -0.73
CA ARG A 91 -1.92 -6.25 -1.93
C ARG A 91 -2.19 -7.04 -3.22
N ARG A 92 -1.89 -8.34 -3.22
CA ARG A 92 -2.18 -9.23 -4.37
C ARG A 92 -3.67 -9.39 -4.63
N MET A 93 -4.49 -9.53 -3.58
CA MET A 93 -5.95 -9.57 -3.72
C MET A 93 -6.49 -8.31 -4.41
N LEU A 94 -6.08 -7.13 -3.95
CA LEU A 94 -6.50 -5.87 -4.59
C LEU A 94 -6.04 -5.76 -6.04
N ARG A 95 -4.82 -6.22 -6.35
CA ARG A 95 -4.32 -6.28 -7.73
C ARG A 95 -5.14 -7.23 -8.60
N GLU A 96 -5.47 -8.40 -8.10
CA GLU A 96 -6.29 -9.40 -8.79
C GLU A 96 -7.67 -8.85 -9.12
N ASP A 97 -8.31 -8.17 -8.17
CA ASP A 97 -9.59 -7.49 -8.37
C ASP A 97 -9.53 -6.46 -9.52
N MET A 98 -8.45 -5.69 -9.63
CA MET A 98 -8.25 -4.72 -10.71
C MET A 98 -7.94 -5.39 -12.06
N THR A 99 -7.42 -6.62 -12.07
CA THR A 99 -7.17 -7.38 -13.31
C THR A 99 -8.47 -7.91 -13.91
N HIS A 100 -9.47 -8.22 -13.08
CA HIS A 100 -10.76 -8.78 -13.53
C HIS A 100 -11.87 -7.72 -13.61
N GLY A 101 -11.70 -6.56 -12.98
CA GLY A 101 -12.67 -5.46 -12.94
C GLY A 101 -12.17 -4.19 -13.62
N ASP A 102 -13.11 -3.30 -13.96
CA ASP A 102 -12.79 -1.97 -14.49
C ASP A 102 -12.28 -1.06 -13.35
N ALA A 103 -11.07 -0.55 -13.50
CA ALA A 103 -10.44 0.35 -12.51
C ALA A 103 -11.20 1.67 -12.33
N LEU A 104 -11.92 2.15 -13.36
CA LEU A 104 -12.72 3.37 -13.27
C LEU A 104 -14.01 3.17 -12.46
N THR A 105 -14.57 1.97 -12.45
CA THR A 105 -15.78 1.67 -11.67
C THR A 105 -15.51 1.41 -10.19
N SER A 106 -14.22 1.32 -9.82
CA SER A 106 -13.80 1.05 -8.44
C SER A 106 -12.58 1.90 -8.03
N PRO A 107 -12.69 3.25 -8.03
CA PRO A 107 -11.57 4.14 -7.67
C PRO A 107 -11.01 3.86 -6.27
N GLU A 108 -11.87 3.41 -5.33
CA GLU A 108 -11.47 3.04 -3.97
C GLU A 108 -10.48 1.87 -3.97
N LYS A 109 -10.68 0.85 -4.80
CA LYS A 109 -9.75 -0.29 -4.90
C LYS A 109 -8.38 0.14 -5.42
N VAL A 110 -8.34 1.05 -6.39
CA VAL A 110 -7.09 1.65 -6.88
C VAL A 110 -6.39 2.40 -5.74
N ARG A 111 -7.12 3.20 -4.97
CA ARG A 111 -6.58 3.92 -3.81
C ARG A 111 -6.03 2.98 -2.75
N ASP A 112 -6.76 1.93 -2.42
CA ASP A 112 -6.35 0.96 -1.40
C ASP A 112 -5.10 0.20 -1.85
N TYR A 113 -5.04 -0.22 -3.12
CA TYR A 113 -3.85 -0.83 -3.70
C TYR A 113 -2.64 0.11 -3.66
N LEU A 114 -2.80 1.36 -4.08
CA LEU A 114 -1.74 2.36 -4.08
C LEU A 114 -1.28 2.70 -2.67
N LYS A 115 -2.20 2.81 -1.72
CA LYS A 115 -1.89 3.05 -0.31
C LYS A 115 -1.07 1.90 0.27
N LEU A 116 -1.47 0.64 0.05
CA LEU A 116 -0.70 -0.53 0.50
C LEU A 116 0.67 -0.62 -0.17
N SER A 117 0.79 -0.15 -1.42
CA SER A 117 2.02 -0.26 -2.19
C SER A 117 3.02 0.87 -1.90
N LEU A 118 2.54 2.09 -1.64
CA LEU A 118 3.36 3.30 -1.66
C LEU A 118 3.48 4.02 -0.31
N ALA A 119 2.47 3.91 0.57
CA ALA A 119 2.38 4.75 1.77
C ALA A 119 3.57 4.64 2.73
N SER A 120 4.25 3.49 2.73
CA SER A 120 5.35 3.20 3.65
C SER A 120 6.75 3.33 3.03
N LEU A 121 6.84 3.70 1.75
CA LEU A 121 8.14 3.82 1.09
C LEU A 121 8.91 5.03 1.65
N PRO A 122 10.19 4.86 2.03
CA PRO A 122 11.02 5.94 2.58
C PRO A 122 11.57 6.89 1.50
N HIS A 123 11.33 6.60 0.24
CA HIS A 123 11.75 7.38 -0.93
C HIS A 123 10.56 7.66 -1.83
N GLU A 124 10.67 8.63 -2.70
CA GLU A 124 9.67 8.86 -3.74
C GLU A 124 9.74 7.76 -4.79
N ALA A 125 8.61 7.16 -5.10
CA ALA A 125 8.45 6.17 -6.15
C ALA A 125 7.35 6.64 -7.09
N PHE A 126 7.61 6.60 -8.39
CA PHE A 126 6.63 6.88 -9.43
C PHE A 126 6.20 5.56 -10.07
N VAL A 127 4.92 5.24 -9.89
CA VAL A 127 4.29 4.01 -10.35
C VAL A 127 3.32 4.31 -11.48
N VAL A 128 3.29 3.44 -12.47
CA VAL A 128 2.31 3.48 -13.56
C VAL A 128 1.50 2.21 -13.56
N LEU A 129 0.19 2.36 -13.50
CA LEU A 129 -0.80 1.32 -13.71
C LEU A 129 -1.16 1.33 -15.20
N PHE A 130 -0.87 0.25 -15.91
CA PHE A 130 -1.16 0.08 -17.33
C PHE A 130 -2.47 -0.67 -17.48
N LEU A 131 -3.38 -0.15 -18.29
CA LEU A 131 -4.74 -0.65 -18.42
C LEU A 131 -5.08 -0.99 -19.88
N ASP A 132 -5.90 -2.01 -20.07
CA ASP A 132 -6.48 -2.33 -21.37
C ASP A 132 -7.64 -1.38 -21.77
N SER A 133 -8.27 -1.63 -22.91
CA SER A 133 -9.39 -0.83 -23.40
C SER A 133 -10.66 -0.92 -22.53
N GLN A 134 -10.76 -1.93 -21.66
CA GLN A 134 -11.82 -2.11 -20.67
C GLN A 134 -11.37 -1.61 -19.28
N HIS A 135 -10.25 -0.87 -19.21
CA HIS A 135 -9.64 -0.35 -17.97
C HIS A 135 -9.26 -1.42 -16.95
N ARG A 136 -9.03 -2.66 -17.37
CA ARG A 136 -8.50 -3.71 -16.50
C ARG A 136 -6.99 -3.60 -16.40
N LEU A 137 -6.46 -3.89 -15.23
CA LEU A 137 -5.03 -3.80 -14.96
C LEU A 137 -4.24 -4.85 -15.73
N LEU A 138 -3.35 -4.40 -16.61
CA LEU A 138 -2.36 -5.23 -17.31
C LEU A 138 -1.09 -5.40 -16.47
N ALA A 139 -0.57 -4.28 -15.95
CA ALA A 139 0.63 -4.24 -15.12
C ALA A 139 0.62 -3.03 -14.20
N ALA A 140 1.37 -3.12 -13.10
CA ALA A 140 1.64 -2.01 -12.19
C ALA A 140 3.15 -2.00 -11.91
N ASP A 141 3.86 -1.01 -12.41
CA ASP A 141 5.32 -0.96 -12.33
C ASP A 141 5.82 0.34 -11.71
N GLU A 142 6.78 0.22 -10.84
CA GLU A 142 7.60 1.35 -10.38
C GLU A 142 8.60 1.68 -11.49
N LEU A 143 8.33 2.74 -12.24
CA LEU A 143 9.20 3.14 -13.35
C LEU A 143 10.37 4.02 -12.91
N PHE A 144 10.15 4.84 -11.87
CA PHE A 144 11.19 5.74 -11.39
C PHE A 144 11.22 5.75 -9.87
N ARG A 145 12.43 5.86 -9.36
CA ARG A 145 12.73 6.01 -7.94
C ARG A 145 13.55 7.27 -7.74
N GLY A 146 13.00 8.20 -6.95
CA GLY A 146 13.67 9.45 -6.62
C GLY A 146 14.46 9.37 -5.32
N THR A 147 15.37 10.33 -5.17
CA THR A 147 15.90 10.73 -3.86
C THR A 147 15.04 11.86 -3.32
N LEU A 148 15.19 12.19 -2.02
CA LEU A 148 14.45 13.29 -1.36
C LEU A 148 14.52 14.66 -2.06
N ALA A 149 15.35 14.81 -3.09
CA ALA A 149 15.60 16.06 -3.79
C ALA A 149 15.20 16.06 -5.28
N GLN A 150 15.13 14.93 -5.96
CA GLN A 150 14.79 14.89 -7.40
C GLN A 150 14.34 13.49 -7.85
N THR A 151 13.15 13.42 -8.47
CA THR A 151 12.70 12.28 -9.26
C THR A 151 12.55 12.75 -10.70
N SER A 152 13.45 12.32 -11.59
CA SER A 152 13.32 12.65 -13.01
C SER A 152 12.50 11.58 -13.70
N VAL A 153 11.22 11.87 -13.93
CA VAL A 153 10.34 11.02 -14.74
C VAL A 153 10.43 11.46 -16.19
N TYR A 154 10.89 10.57 -17.07
CA TYR A 154 11.07 10.86 -18.49
C TYR A 154 9.85 10.38 -19.30
N PRO A 155 9.09 11.28 -19.97
CA PRO A 155 7.92 10.89 -20.77
C PRO A 155 8.20 9.78 -21.78
N ARG A 156 9.35 9.79 -22.44
CA ARG A 156 9.75 8.75 -23.40
C ARG A 156 9.78 7.34 -22.78
N GLU A 157 10.22 7.21 -21.53
CA GLU A 157 10.28 5.90 -20.86
C GLU A 157 8.90 5.40 -20.46
N VAL A 158 8.01 6.32 -20.06
CA VAL A 158 6.61 6.00 -19.78
C VAL A 158 5.89 5.56 -21.05
N VAL A 159 6.07 6.28 -22.16
CA VAL A 159 5.48 5.91 -23.47
C VAL A 159 6.00 4.55 -23.93
N LYS A 160 7.31 4.29 -23.88
CA LYS A 160 7.89 2.97 -24.21
C LYS A 160 7.29 1.85 -23.36
N ALA A 161 7.17 2.07 -22.06
CA ALA A 161 6.61 1.09 -21.13
C ALA A 161 5.13 0.80 -21.44
N ALA A 162 4.36 1.84 -21.78
CA ALA A 162 2.95 1.70 -22.12
C ALA A 162 2.74 0.95 -23.45
N LEU A 163 3.52 1.28 -24.48
CA LEU A 163 3.47 0.59 -25.77
C LEU A 163 3.90 -0.87 -25.64
N ALA A 164 4.95 -1.17 -24.89
CA ALA A 164 5.40 -2.54 -24.65
C ALA A 164 4.36 -3.43 -23.96
N ARG A 165 3.38 -2.83 -23.27
CA ARG A 165 2.28 -3.53 -22.58
C ARG A 165 0.96 -3.49 -23.34
N ASN A 166 0.93 -2.91 -24.54
CA ASN A 166 -0.29 -2.65 -25.31
C ASN A 166 -1.36 -1.94 -24.43
N ALA A 167 -0.94 -0.99 -23.63
CA ALA A 167 -1.86 -0.25 -22.77
C ALA A 167 -2.72 0.71 -23.60
N ALA A 168 -4.03 0.72 -23.35
CA ALA A 168 -4.97 1.69 -23.92
C ALA A 168 -5.14 2.91 -23.00
N ALA A 169 -4.83 2.75 -21.71
CA ALA A 169 -4.89 3.82 -20.73
C ALA A 169 -3.86 3.60 -19.60
N VAL A 170 -3.58 4.67 -18.87
CA VAL A 170 -2.71 4.63 -17.69
C VAL A 170 -3.31 5.40 -16.52
N ILE A 171 -2.94 4.99 -15.31
CA ILE A 171 -3.07 5.76 -14.08
C ILE A 171 -1.67 5.95 -13.51
N PHE A 172 -1.31 7.18 -13.17
CA PHE A 172 -0.07 7.48 -12.47
C PHE A 172 -0.27 7.47 -10.97
N ALA A 173 0.78 7.17 -10.24
CA ALA A 173 0.81 7.38 -8.81
C ALA A 173 2.24 7.65 -8.33
N HIS A 174 2.38 8.52 -7.34
CA HIS A 174 3.62 8.68 -6.61
C HIS A 174 3.34 8.92 -5.13
N ASN A 175 4.33 8.69 -4.29
CA ASN A 175 4.21 8.96 -2.88
C ASN A 175 5.05 10.17 -2.46
N HIS A 176 4.56 10.85 -1.44
CA HIS A 176 5.30 11.89 -0.72
C HIS A 176 5.72 11.37 0.66
N PRO A 177 6.99 10.98 0.86
CA PRO A 177 7.49 10.53 2.17
C PRO A 177 7.38 11.60 3.26
N SER A 178 7.28 12.88 2.87
CA SER A 178 7.04 14.00 3.79
C SER A 178 5.71 13.93 4.54
N GLY A 179 4.74 13.12 4.05
CA GLY A 179 3.39 13.03 4.60
C GLY A 179 2.43 14.13 4.13
N VAL A 180 2.86 15.03 3.24
CA VAL A 180 2.01 16.08 2.65
C VAL A 180 1.42 15.55 1.35
N ALA A 181 0.10 15.35 1.32
CA ALA A 181 -0.60 14.78 0.15
C ALA A 181 -0.95 15.83 -0.92
N GLU A 182 -0.63 17.11 -0.69
CA GLU A 182 -0.92 18.17 -1.67
C GLU A 182 0.00 18.03 -2.87
N PRO A 183 -0.56 17.96 -4.11
CA PRO A 183 0.24 17.97 -5.32
C PRO A 183 1.08 19.24 -5.43
N SER A 184 2.34 19.09 -5.79
CA SER A 184 3.20 20.24 -6.08
C SER A 184 2.96 20.76 -7.51
N ARG A 185 3.40 21.98 -7.77
CA ARG A 185 3.39 22.54 -9.13
C ARG A 185 4.22 21.69 -10.11
N ALA A 186 5.28 21.07 -9.64
CA ALA A 186 6.09 20.16 -10.44
C ALA A 186 5.32 18.89 -10.83
N ASP A 187 4.50 18.35 -9.93
CA ASP A 187 3.65 17.19 -10.20
C ASP A 187 2.59 17.51 -11.25
N GLU A 188 2.00 18.70 -11.20
CA GLU A 188 1.04 19.15 -12.21
C GLU A 188 1.70 19.26 -13.59
N LEU A 189 2.87 19.91 -13.68
CA LEU A 189 3.59 20.08 -14.94
C LEU A 189 4.03 18.73 -15.52
N LEU A 190 4.52 17.83 -14.68
CA LEU A 190 4.88 16.47 -15.07
C LEU A 190 3.66 15.72 -15.61
N THR A 191 2.54 15.78 -14.90
CA THR A 191 1.29 15.12 -15.30
C THR A 191 0.84 15.59 -16.67
N GLN A 192 0.87 16.88 -16.93
CA GLN A 192 0.50 17.45 -18.23
C GLN A 192 1.47 17.01 -19.35
N ALA A 193 2.78 17.00 -19.07
CA ALA A 193 3.78 16.53 -20.05
C ALA A 193 3.59 15.06 -20.40
N LEU A 194 3.33 14.20 -19.40
CA LEU A 194 3.06 12.78 -19.59
C LEU A 194 1.76 12.54 -20.36
N LYS A 195 0.69 13.25 -20.00
CA LYS A 195 -0.60 13.18 -20.69
C LYS A 195 -0.48 13.56 -22.16
N GLN A 196 0.22 14.67 -22.47
CA GLN A 196 0.47 15.09 -23.84
C GLN A 196 1.28 14.05 -24.63
N ALA A 197 2.35 13.51 -24.04
CA ALA A 197 3.19 12.51 -24.71
C ALA A 197 2.44 11.21 -25.02
N LEU A 198 1.60 10.74 -24.11
CA LEU A 198 0.78 9.53 -24.28
C LEU A 198 -0.36 9.73 -25.27
N ALA A 199 -0.95 10.93 -25.32
CA ALA A 199 -1.99 11.27 -26.31
C ALA A 199 -1.50 11.16 -27.76
N LEU A 200 -0.20 11.41 -28.02
CA LEU A 200 0.40 11.26 -29.36
C LEU A 200 0.41 9.80 -29.88
N VAL A 201 0.21 8.84 -28.99
CA VAL A 201 0.17 7.40 -29.30
C VAL A 201 -1.15 6.76 -28.87
N ASP A 202 -2.22 7.56 -28.79
CA ASP A 202 -3.60 7.15 -28.48
C ASP A 202 -3.76 6.46 -27.12
N ILE A 203 -2.88 6.74 -26.12
CA ILE A 203 -2.98 6.21 -24.78
C ILE A 203 -3.55 7.27 -23.83
N ARG A 204 -4.65 6.94 -23.14
CA ARG A 204 -5.35 7.87 -22.26
C ARG A 204 -4.74 7.90 -20.87
N THR A 205 -4.57 9.08 -20.30
CA THR A 205 -4.29 9.24 -18.86
C THR A 205 -5.61 9.39 -18.11
N LEU A 206 -5.93 8.48 -17.22
CA LEU A 206 -7.21 8.45 -16.51
C LEU A 206 -7.15 9.19 -15.18
N ASP A 207 -6.04 9.08 -14.45
CA ASP A 207 -5.83 9.79 -13.20
C ASP A 207 -4.34 9.87 -12.84
N HIS A 208 -4.03 10.69 -11.82
CA HIS A 208 -2.76 10.72 -11.13
C HIS A 208 -3.01 10.83 -9.62
N PHE A 209 -2.48 9.89 -8.85
CA PHE A 209 -2.67 9.83 -7.41
C PHE A 209 -1.40 10.24 -6.66
N VAL A 210 -1.56 11.08 -5.64
CA VAL A 210 -0.50 11.38 -4.66
C VAL A 210 -0.81 10.63 -3.36
N VAL A 211 0.11 9.78 -2.92
CA VAL A 211 -0.01 8.99 -1.69
C VAL A 211 0.90 9.58 -0.61
N ALA A 212 0.32 9.99 0.52
CA ALA A 212 1.07 10.51 1.65
C ALA A 212 0.55 9.91 2.97
N GLY A 213 1.23 8.89 3.45
CA GLY A 213 0.78 8.11 4.61
C GLY A 213 -0.61 7.50 4.35
N HIS A 214 -1.60 7.90 5.14
CA HIS A 214 -2.98 7.41 5.01
C HIS A 214 -3.83 8.18 4.00
N ARG A 215 -3.34 9.29 3.46
CA ARG A 215 -4.05 10.14 2.50
C ARG A 215 -3.68 9.77 1.07
N VAL A 216 -4.70 9.75 0.21
CA VAL A 216 -4.54 9.56 -1.23
C VAL A 216 -5.36 10.64 -1.93
N VAL A 217 -4.71 11.42 -2.76
CA VAL A 217 -5.31 12.53 -3.50
C VAL A 217 -5.32 12.21 -4.99
N SER A 218 -6.46 12.42 -5.64
CA SER A 218 -6.66 12.24 -7.08
C SER A 218 -6.59 13.60 -7.79
N PHE A 219 -5.86 13.67 -8.88
CA PHE A 219 -5.81 14.82 -9.78
C PHE A 219 -7.13 15.00 -10.52
N ALA A 220 -7.74 13.91 -10.99
CA ALA A 220 -9.00 13.98 -11.70
C ALA A 220 -10.12 14.56 -10.83
N GLU A 221 -10.24 14.14 -9.57
CA GLU A 221 -11.24 14.68 -8.63
C GLU A 221 -11.01 16.16 -8.30
N ARG A 222 -9.76 16.62 -8.39
CA ARG A 222 -9.42 18.03 -8.16
C ARG A 222 -9.46 18.89 -9.41
N GLY A 223 -9.76 18.31 -10.58
CA GLY A 223 -9.75 19.03 -11.85
C GLY A 223 -8.37 19.47 -12.32
N LEU A 224 -7.31 18.75 -11.92
CA LEU A 224 -5.90 19.01 -12.26
C LEU A 224 -5.40 18.16 -13.44
N LEU A 225 -6.24 17.26 -13.97
CA LEU A 225 -5.86 16.33 -15.04
C LEU A 225 -6.08 16.90 -16.44
#